data_8c1cd5289be70bd4e61a6a8b33997990
#
_entry.id   8c1cd5289be70bd4e61a6a8b33997990
#
_cell.length_a   1.000
_cell.length_b   1.000
_cell.length_c   1.000
_cell.angle_alpha   90.00
_cell.angle_beta   90.00
_cell.angle_gamma   90.00
#
_symmetry.space_group_name_H-M   'P 1'
#
loop_
_entity.id
_entity.type
_entity.pdbx_description
1 polymer ?
#
loop_
_entity_poly.entity_id
_entity_poly.type
_entity_poly.pdbx_seq_one_letter_code
_entity_poly.pdbx_strand_id
1 'polypeptide(L)'
;DEMCGDYAKASLGRHIAMVLQDPYLFTGTIFENIQYRTCTADRNDIERAARTVGAHDFIAGLPDGYDTLLEQQGRNLSLGQRQLLSFARALVADAKILILDEATANIDSYTERQIQIALARLLEGRTGIVIAHRLATVRGADRIVVLQDGRIVETGTHAALIEASGLYARLYALNYASFDDIPGDLLQRVTGDKART
;
A
#
# COMPACT_ATOMS: atom_id res chain seq x y z
N ASP A 1 -28.32 3.97 -5.34
CA ASP A 1 -27.21 4.80 -5.88
C ASP A 1 -27.29 6.21 -5.28
N GLU A 2 -26.94 6.30 -3.99
CA GLU A 2 -26.76 7.61 -3.35
C GLU A 2 -25.45 8.24 -3.85
N MET A 3 -25.55 9.45 -4.36
CA MET A 3 -24.37 10.15 -4.87
C MET A 3 -23.51 10.65 -3.69
N CYS A 4 -22.18 10.57 -3.82
CA CYS A 4 -21.21 11.05 -2.80
C CYS A 4 -21.45 12.48 -2.31
N GLY A 5 -22.19 13.30 -3.08
CA GLY A 5 -22.54 14.68 -2.72
C GLY A 5 -23.53 14.79 -1.56
N ASP A 6 -24.27 13.72 -1.23
CA ASP A 6 -25.28 13.72 -0.17
C ASP A 6 -24.67 13.50 1.23
N TYR A 7 -23.38 13.12 1.30
CA TYR A 7 -22.68 12.92 2.56
C TYR A 7 -21.85 14.14 2.96
N ALA A 8 -21.93 14.53 4.24
CA ALA A 8 -21.04 15.55 4.76
C ALA A 8 -19.58 15.12 4.61
N LYS A 9 -18.70 15.98 4.06
CA LYS A 9 -17.27 15.69 3.86
C LYS A 9 -16.56 15.14 5.10
N ALA A 10 -16.97 15.61 6.29
CA ALA A 10 -16.45 15.11 7.57
C ALA A 10 -16.87 13.66 7.88
N SER A 11 -18.02 13.21 7.38
CA SER A 11 -18.46 11.82 7.52
C SER A 11 -17.67 10.89 6.62
N LEU A 12 -17.53 11.22 5.34
CA LEU A 12 -16.70 10.44 4.40
C LEU A 12 -15.24 10.36 4.86
N GLY A 13 -14.68 11.46 5.34
CA GLY A 13 -13.30 11.52 5.81
C GLY A 13 -13.01 10.62 7.02
N ARG A 14 -14.02 10.19 7.78
CA ARG A 14 -13.85 9.21 8.86
C ARG A 14 -13.76 7.77 8.37
N HIS A 15 -14.34 7.47 7.22
CA HIS A 15 -14.39 6.12 6.66
C HIS A 15 -13.28 5.84 5.65
N ILE A 16 -12.55 6.86 5.23
CA ILE A 16 -11.50 6.74 4.22
C ILE A 16 -10.17 7.18 4.83
N ALA A 17 -9.16 6.32 4.74
CA ALA A 17 -7.77 6.68 5.01
C ALA A 17 -6.95 6.55 3.72
N MET A 18 -6.02 7.49 3.55
CA MET A 18 -5.09 7.51 2.43
C MET A 18 -3.66 7.35 2.95
N VAL A 19 -2.93 6.44 2.36
CA VAL A 19 -1.50 6.27 2.57
C VAL A 19 -0.80 6.60 1.26
N LEU A 20 0.00 7.67 1.29
CA LEU A 20 0.72 8.16 0.13
C LEU A 20 2.05 7.41 -0.04
N GLN A 21 2.57 7.41 -1.26
CA GLN A 21 3.88 6.88 -1.62
C GLN A 21 5.01 7.45 -0.75
N ASP A 22 5.00 8.76 -0.52
CA ASP A 22 5.90 9.44 0.42
C ASP A 22 5.08 9.86 1.65
N PRO A 23 5.19 9.09 2.76
CA PRO A 23 4.38 9.34 3.94
C PRO A 23 4.72 10.68 4.58
N TYR A 24 3.73 11.55 4.67
CA TYR A 24 3.90 12.82 5.35
C TYR A 24 3.76 12.66 6.88
N LEU A 25 4.84 12.98 7.60
CA LEU A 25 4.85 13.05 9.05
C LEU A 25 4.97 14.51 9.50
N PHE A 26 4.20 14.84 10.53
CA PHE A 26 4.21 16.18 11.12
C PHE A 26 5.33 16.31 12.16
N THR A 27 5.78 17.53 12.39
CA THR A 27 6.63 17.84 13.54
C THR A 27 5.84 17.54 14.82
N GLY A 28 6.44 16.80 15.74
CA GLY A 28 5.82 16.32 16.95
C GLY A 28 6.32 14.93 17.30
N THR A 29 5.77 14.28 18.30
CA THR A 29 6.19 12.95 18.72
C THR A 29 5.68 11.86 17.78
N ILE A 30 6.29 10.67 17.81
CA ILE A 30 5.78 9.48 17.12
C ILE A 30 4.35 9.18 17.57
N PHE A 31 4.08 9.30 18.88
CA PHE A 31 2.75 9.11 19.45
C PHE A 31 1.72 10.02 18.78
N GLU A 32 1.97 11.34 18.74
CA GLU A 32 1.08 12.32 18.11
C GLU A 32 0.89 12.06 16.62
N ASN A 33 1.93 11.63 15.94
CA ASN A 33 1.86 11.29 14.53
C ASN A 33 0.98 10.08 14.25
N ILE A 34 1.00 9.04 15.09
CA ILE A 34 0.12 7.88 14.93
C ILE A 34 -1.31 8.23 15.33
N GLN A 35 -1.50 8.98 16.43
CA GLN A 35 -2.81 9.40 16.91
C GLN A 35 -3.53 10.32 15.93
N TYR A 36 -2.82 11.27 15.35
CA TYR A 36 -3.16 12.30 14.38
C TYR A 36 -4.62 12.78 14.40
N ARG A 37 -5.56 12.07 13.76
CA ARG A 37 -6.98 12.48 13.65
C ARG A 37 -7.89 11.85 14.71
N THR A 38 -7.34 10.95 15.52
CA THR A 38 -8.11 10.12 16.45
C THR A 38 -7.81 10.54 17.88
N CYS A 39 -8.20 11.76 18.25
CA CYS A 39 -7.94 12.34 19.58
C CYS A 39 -8.42 11.47 20.76
N THR A 40 -9.24 10.46 20.52
CA THR A 40 -9.76 9.53 21.54
C THR A 40 -8.91 8.26 21.69
N ALA A 41 -7.96 8.00 20.78
CA ALA A 41 -7.09 6.83 20.89
C ALA A 41 -6.10 7.02 22.04
N ASP A 42 -6.04 6.03 22.92
CA ASP A 42 -5.10 6.02 24.05
C ASP A 42 -3.74 5.40 23.64
N ARG A 43 -2.80 5.37 24.60
CA ARG A 43 -1.47 4.80 24.37
C ARG A 43 -1.52 3.31 24.00
N ASN A 44 -2.45 2.56 24.58
CA ASN A 44 -2.59 1.13 24.31
C ASN A 44 -3.08 0.91 22.87
N ASP A 45 -3.99 1.75 22.37
CA ASP A 45 -4.47 1.70 20.98
C ASP A 45 -3.33 1.96 20.00
N ILE A 46 -2.52 2.98 20.28
CA ILE A 46 -1.36 3.36 19.49
C ILE A 46 -0.31 2.23 19.45
N GLU A 47 0.02 1.67 20.61
CA GLU A 47 0.99 0.57 20.71
C GLU A 47 0.47 -0.70 20.01
N ARG A 48 -0.81 -1.02 20.17
CA ARG A 48 -1.44 -2.15 19.48
C ARG A 48 -1.37 -1.99 17.96
N ALA A 49 -1.70 -0.81 17.44
CA ALA A 49 -1.59 -0.52 16.01
C ALA A 49 -0.14 -0.64 15.52
N ALA A 50 0.82 -0.08 16.26
CA ALA A 50 2.24 -0.17 15.94
C ALA A 50 2.75 -1.62 15.94
N ARG A 51 2.32 -2.46 16.89
CA ARG A 51 2.64 -3.90 16.92
C ARG A 51 2.06 -4.62 15.70
N THR A 52 0.82 -4.31 15.35
CA THR A 52 0.15 -4.93 14.21
C THR A 52 0.90 -4.70 12.90
N VAL A 53 1.41 -3.51 12.66
CA VAL A 53 2.19 -3.18 11.45
C VAL A 53 3.69 -3.45 11.61
N GLY A 54 4.17 -3.94 12.76
CA GLY A 54 5.58 -4.20 13.00
C GLY A 54 6.43 -2.95 13.22
N ALA A 55 5.81 -1.83 13.62
CA ALA A 55 6.52 -0.59 13.94
C ALA A 55 7.03 -0.54 15.38
N HIS A 56 6.44 -1.33 16.28
CA HIS A 56 6.71 -1.23 17.72
C HIS A 56 8.18 -1.41 18.07
N ASP A 57 8.84 -2.41 17.50
CA ASP A 57 10.19 -2.80 17.91
C ASP A 57 11.22 -1.70 17.59
N PHE A 58 11.12 -1.07 16.42
CA PHE A 58 12.01 0.05 16.11
C PHE A 58 11.69 1.27 16.97
N ILE A 59 10.40 1.55 17.27
CA ILE A 59 10.00 2.66 18.13
C ILE A 59 10.55 2.46 19.55
N ALA A 60 10.36 1.26 20.11
CA ALA A 60 10.85 0.92 21.44
C ALA A 60 12.39 0.93 21.55
N GLY A 61 13.11 0.75 20.43
CA GLY A 61 14.56 0.88 20.35
C GLY A 61 15.09 2.32 20.30
N LEU A 62 14.22 3.33 20.13
CA LEU A 62 14.61 4.72 20.17
C LEU A 62 14.77 5.20 21.65
N PRO A 63 15.66 6.16 21.93
CA PRO A 63 15.91 6.64 23.29
C PRO A 63 14.64 7.08 24.03
N ASP A 64 13.74 7.80 23.34
CA ASP A 64 12.50 8.31 23.92
C ASP A 64 11.26 7.51 23.47
N GLY A 65 11.45 6.37 22.77
CA GLY A 65 10.37 5.51 22.32
C GLY A 65 9.31 6.26 21.54
N TYR A 66 8.05 6.13 21.95
CA TYR A 66 6.92 6.83 21.31
C TYR A 66 6.93 8.35 21.51
N ASP A 67 7.67 8.85 22.48
CA ASP A 67 7.81 10.28 22.78
C ASP A 67 8.96 10.91 21.97
N THR A 68 9.65 10.13 21.14
CA THR A 68 10.67 10.61 20.21
C THR A 68 10.11 11.68 19.29
N LEU A 69 10.74 12.86 19.28
CA LEU A 69 10.40 13.96 18.41
C LEU A 69 10.82 13.67 16.98
N LEU A 70 9.89 13.86 16.06
CA LEU A 70 10.13 13.79 14.63
C LEU A 70 10.54 15.16 14.10
N GLU A 71 11.61 15.18 13.32
CA GLU A 71 11.98 16.33 12.51
C GLU A 71 10.97 16.55 11.39
N GLN A 72 11.08 17.68 10.72
CA GLN A 72 10.21 18.01 9.58
C GLN A 72 10.17 16.86 8.57
N GLN A 73 8.96 16.35 8.29
CA GLN A 73 8.70 15.20 7.43
C GLN A 73 9.33 13.88 7.92
N GLY A 74 9.70 13.78 9.20
CA GLY A 74 10.30 12.56 9.76
C GLY A 74 11.68 12.22 9.18
N ARG A 75 12.49 13.22 8.84
CA ARG A 75 13.84 13.05 8.24
C ARG A 75 14.79 12.20 9.07
N ASN A 76 14.56 12.14 10.38
CA ASN A 76 15.31 11.29 11.30
C ASN A 76 14.89 9.82 11.27
N LEU A 77 13.97 9.43 10.40
CA LEU A 77 13.53 8.06 10.18
C LEU A 77 13.80 7.61 8.74
N SER A 78 14.03 6.29 8.55
CA SER A 78 14.10 5.71 7.22
C SER A 78 12.75 5.78 6.50
N LEU A 79 12.74 5.66 5.18
CA LEU A 79 11.50 5.63 4.38
C LEU A 79 10.56 4.51 4.85
N GLY A 80 11.10 3.31 5.11
CA GLY A 80 10.32 2.17 5.60
C GLY A 80 9.69 2.42 6.97
N GLN A 81 10.46 3.02 7.90
CA GLN A 81 9.94 3.40 9.22
C GLN A 81 8.81 4.43 9.10
N ARG A 82 8.96 5.46 8.25
CA ARG A 82 7.90 6.42 7.98
C ARG A 82 6.64 5.75 7.43
N GLN A 83 6.81 4.78 6.53
CA GLN A 83 5.69 4.04 5.95
C GLN A 83 4.95 3.20 6.99
N LEU A 84 5.67 2.50 7.87
CA LEU A 84 5.06 1.76 8.98
C LEU A 84 4.29 2.67 9.96
N LEU A 85 4.79 3.87 10.25
CA LEU A 85 4.06 4.86 11.05
C LEU A 85 2.77 5.33 10.36
N SER A 86 2.81 5.52 9.04
CA SER A 86 1.62 5.87 8.25
C SER A 86 0.57 4.75 8.26
N PHE A 87 1.00 3.48 8.23
CA PHE A 87 0.11 2.34 8.38
C PHE A 87 -0.50 2.25 9.78
N ALA A 88 0.31 2.47 10.84
CA ALA A 88 -0.21 2.54 12.21
C ALA A 88 -1.27 3.63 12.37
N ARG A 89 -1.04 4.82 11.78
CA ARG A 89 -2.01 5.93 11.72
C ARG A 89 -3.33 5.51 11.07
N ALA A 90 -3.27 4.80 9.94
CA ALA A 90 -4.45 4.32 9.22
C ALA A 90 -5.23 3.26 10.02
N LEU A 91 -4.52 2.40 10.79
CA LEU A 91 -5.16 1.43 11.70
C LEU A 91 -5.89 2.12 12.85
N VAL A 92 -5.26 3.09 13.51
CA VAL A 92 -5.85 3.85 14.63
C VAL A 92 -7.11 4.60 14.17
N ALA A 93 -7.11 5.11 12.94
CA ALA A 93 -8.26 5.79 12.35
C ALA A 93 -9.46 4.85 12.07
N ASP A 94 -9.28 3.53 12.16
CA ASP A 94 -10.27 2.48 11.86
C ASP A 94 -11.08 2.71 10.59
N ALA A 95 -10.43 3.23 9.55
CA ALA A 95 -11.06 3.50 8.27
C ALA A 95 -11.49 2.18 7.60
N LYS A 96 -12.66 2.17 6.98
CA LYS A 96 -13.21 0.99 6.28
C LYS A 96 -12.72 0.91 4.83
N ILE A 97 -12.33 2.04 4.27
CA ILE A 97 -11.78 2.15 2.91
C ILE A 97 -10.36 2.70 3.01
N LEU A 98 -9.43 1.99 2.43
CA LEU A 98 -8.02 2.37 2.37
C LEU A 98 -7.63 2.66 0.93
N ILE A 99 -7.06 3.82 0.69
CA ILE A 99 -6.45 4.19 -0.58
C ILE A 99 -4.94 4.20 -0.35
N LEU A 100 -4.23 3.34 -1.08
CA LEU A 100 -2.82 3.11 -0.91
C LEU A 100 -2.10 3.40 -2.23
N ASP A 101 -1.15 4.32 -2.19
CA ASP A 101 -0.23 4.56 -3.30
C ASP A 101 1.10 3.89 -2.97
N GLU A 102 1.33 2.73 -3.60
CA GLU A 102 2.44 1.84 -3.29
C GLU A 102 3.62 2.10 -4.22
N ALA A 103 4.40 3.14 -3.99
CA ALA A 103 5.68 3.26 -4.65
C ALA A 103 6.80 3.21 -3.61
N THR A 104 7.53 2.12 -3.61
CA THR A 104 8.66 1.88 -2.70
C THR A 104 9.92 1.61 -3.50
N ALA A 105 10.31 2.56 -4.35
CA ALA A 105 11.64 2.56 -4.94
C ALA A 105 12.69 2.77 -3.84
N ASN A 106 13.78 2.00 -3.88
CA ASN A 106 14.95 2.13 -2.99
C ASN A 106 14.76 1.74 -1.51
N ILE A 107 13.97 0.72 -1.22
CA ILE A 107 13.92 0.07 0.09
C ILE A 107 14.65 -1.27 0.00
N ASP A 108 15.43 -1.61 1.03
CA ASP A 108 16.08 -2.92 1.11
C ASP A 108 15.06 -4.06 1.23
N SER A 109 15.43 -5.25 0.78
CA SER A 109 14.51 -6.41 0.68
C SER A 109 13.93 -6.85 2.03
N TYR A 110 14.63 -6.63 3.15
CA TYR A 110 14.13 -6.99 4.46
C TYR A 110 13.00 -6.04 4.89
N THR A 111 13.26 -4.73 4.82
CA THR A 111 12.27 -3.68 5.12
C THR A 111 11.08 -3.79 4.17
N GLU A 112 11.33 -4.11 2.90
CA GLU A 112 10.28 -4.36 1.92
C GLU A 112 9.33 -5.47 2.37
N ARG A 113 9.87 -6.60 2.81
CA ARG A 113 9.07 -7.72 3.30
C ARG A 113 8.23 -7.35 4.52
N GLN A 114 8.80 -6.56 5.44
CA GLN A 114 8.04 -6.06 6.59
C GLN A 114 6.86 -5.17 6.17
N ILE A 115 7.07 -4.28 5.21
CA ILE A 115 6.03 -3.43 4.65
C ILE A 115 4.92 -4.26 4.00
N GLN A 116 5.24 -5.32 3.26
CA GLN A 116 4.24 -6.20 2.65
C GLN A 116 3.40 -6.94 3.71
N ILE A 117 4.02 -7.43 4.77
CA ILE A 117 3.33 -8.06 5.90
C ILE A 117 2.40 -7.04 6.58
N ALA A 118 2.90 -5.83 6.83
CA ALA A 118 2.13 -4.75 7.43
C ALA A 118 0.93 -4.35 6.56
N LEU A 119 1.13 -4.26 5.25
CA LEU A 119 0.09 -3.96 4.27
C LEU A 119 -1.02 -5.03 4.27
N ALA A 120 -0.65 -6.31 4.27
CA ALA A 120 -1.62 -7.40 4.33
C ALA A 120 -2.49 -7.30 5.60
N ARG A 121 -1.87 -7.07 6.76
CA ARG A 121 -2.58 -6.87 8.03
C ARG A 121 -3.46 -5.62 8.03
N LEU A 122 -2.99 -4.54 7.41
CA LEU A 122 -3.75 -3.30 7.31
C LEU A 122 -5.02 -3.49 6.48
N LEU A 123 -4.97 -4.30 5.43
CA LEU A 123 -6.09 -4.57 4.52
C LEU A 123 -7.10 -5.58 5.08
N GLU A 124 -6.75 -6.33 6.11
CA GLU A 124 -7.64 -7.34 6.72
C GLU A 124 -8.99 -6.75 7.13
N GLY A 125 -10.09 -7.29 6.57
CA GLY A 125 -11.46 -6.85 6.86
C GLY A 125 -11.83 -5.46 6.34
N ARG A 126 -11.05 -4.90 5.41
CA ARG A 126 -11.25 -3.56 4.83
C ARG A 126 -11.31 -3.60 3.31
N THR A 127 -11.89 -2.58 2.72
CA THR A 127 -11.82 -2.37 1.27
C THR A 127 -10.56 -1.60 0.92
N GLY A 128 -9.64 -2.23 0.19
CA GLY A 128 -8.40 -1.60 -0.29
C GLY A 128 -8.49 -1.19 -1.74
N ILE A 129 -8.16 0.05 -2.05
CA ILE A 129 -7.88 0.53 -3.40
C ILE A 129 -6.38 0.79 -3.44
N VAL A 130 -5.64 -0.05 -4.17
CA VAL A 130 -4.18 -0.01 -4.17
C VAL A 130 -3.68 0.33 -5.56
N ILE A 131 -2.89 1.40 -5.67
CA ILE A 131 -2.09 1.68 -6.86
C ILE A 131 -0.82 0.84 -6.70
N ALA A 132 -0.85 -0.35 -7.31
CA ALA A 132 0.14 -1.36 -7.05
C ALA A 132 1.33 -1.25 -8.03
N HIS A 133 2.52 -1.21 -7.46
CA HIS A 133 3.79 -1.29 -8.18
C HIS A 133 4.51 -2.63 -7.92
N ARG A 134 3.91 -3.51 -7.10
CA ARG A 134 4.51 -4.79 -6.68
C ARG A 134 3.69 -5.98 -7.11
N LEU A 135 4.40 -7.00 -7.56
CA LEU A 135 3.80 -8.25 -8.01
C LEU A 135 2.92 -8.92 -6.95
N ALA A 136 3.41 -8.98 -5.70
CA ALA A 136 2.68 -9.63 -4.61
C ALA A 136 1.32 -8.96 -4.36
N THR A 137 1.28 -7.63 -4.35
CA THR A 137 0.06 -6.84 -4.16
C THR A 137 -0.92 -7.06 -5.32
N VAL A 138 -0.42 -7.02 -6.57
CA VAL A 138 -1.25 -7.23 -7.76
C VAL A 138 -1.85 -8.63 -7.79
N ARG A 139 -1.03 -9.68 -7.50
CA ARG A 139 -1.50 -11.08 -7.52
C ARG A 139 -2.53 -11.39 -6.44
N GLY A 140 -2.41 -10.73 -5.28
CA GLY A 140 -3.30 -10.92 -4.14
C GLY A 140 -4.60 -10.13 -4.21
N ALA A 141 -4.79 -9.28 -5.20
CA ALA A 141 -6.00 -8.47 -5.33
C ALA A 141 -7.21 -9.29 -5.80
N ASP A 142 -8.37 -9.05 -5.16
CA ASP A 142 -9.64 -9.66 -5.56
C ASP A 142 -10.08 -9.18 -6.95
N ARG A 143 -9.74 -7.95 -7.30
CA ARG A 143 -10.03 -7.34 -8.60
C ARG A 143 -8.92 -6.40 -9.01
N ILE A 144 -8.47 -6.56 -10.23
CA ILE A 144 -7.50 -5.68 -10.89
C ILE A 144 -8.25 -4.85 -11.91
N VAL A 145 -7.96 -3.56 -11.95
CA VAL A 145 -8.47 -2.61 -12.94
C VAL A 145 -7.29 -2.04 -13.70
N VAL A 146 -7.26 -2.23 -15.00
CA VAL A 146 -6.21 -1.72 -15.88
C VAL A 146 -6.69 -0.44 -16.55
N LEU A 147 -5.91 0.62 -16.38
CA LEU A 147 -6.19 1.94 -16.93
C LEU A 147 -5.21 2.24 -18.09
N GLN A 148 -5.75 2.74 -19.20
CA GLN A 148 -4.97 3.28 -20.30
C GLN A 148 -5.64 4.57 -20.78
N ASP A 149 -4.86 5.64 -20.91
CA ASP A 149 -5.32 6.96 -21.36
C ASP A 149 -6.57 7.46 -20.59
N GLY A 150 -6.60 7.20 -19.26
CA GLY A 150 -7.69 7.60 -18.38
C GLY A 150 -8.97 6.75 -18.50
N ARG A 151 -8.93 5.63 -19.22
CA ARG A 151 -10.06 4.71 -19.41
C ARG A 151 -9.75 3.33 -18.87
N ILE A 152 -10.77 2.67 -18.32
CA ILE A 152 -10.68 1.27 -17.94
C ILE A 152 -10.69 0.43 -19.22
N VAL A 153 -9.61 -0.31 -19.46
CA VAL A 153 -9.46 -1.18 -20.64
C VAL A 153 -9.63 -2.65 -20.29
N GLU A 154 -9.24 -3.06 -19.10
CA GLU A 154 -9.40 -4.43 -18.62
C GLU A 154 -9.80 -4.44 -17.14
N THR A 155 -10.57 -5.46 -16.75
CA THR A 155 -10.94 -5.70 -15.35
C THR A 155 -11.09 -7.20 -15.12
N GLY A 156 -10.48 -7.71 -14.04
CA GLY A 156 -10.57 -9.13 -13.70
C GLY A 156 -9.68 -9.51 -12.52
N THR A 157 -9.58 -10.80 -12.27
CA THR A 157 -8.58 -11.36 -11.36
C THR A 157 -7.24 -11.50 -12.08
N HIS A 158 -6.15 -11.69 -11.34
CA HIS A 158 -4.83 -11.96 -11.91
C HIS A 158 -4.88 -13.12 -12.94
N ALA A 159 -5.46 -14.26 -12.57
CA ALA A 159 -5.53 -15.42 -13.42
C ALA A 159 -6.31 -15.14 -14.74
N ALA A 160 -7.48 -14.53 -14.63
CA ALA A 160 -8.32 -14.22 -15.79
C ALA A 160 -7.62 -13.24 -16.77
N LEU A 161 -6.93 -12.23 -16.23
CA LEU A 161 -6.23 -11.23 -17.04
C LEU A 161 -4.96 -11.79 -17.70
N ILE A 162 -4.28 -12.73 -17.06
CA ILE A 162 -3.14 -13.45 -17.67
C ILE A 162 -3.67 -14.31 -18.83
N GLU A 163 -4.75 -15.08 -18.63
CA GLU A 163 -5.36 -15.91 -19.65
C GLU A 163 -5.84 -15.11 -20.87
N ALA A 164 -6.41 -13.93 -20.62
CA ALA A 164 -6.86 -13.01 -21.67
C ALA A 164 -5.71 -12.49 -22.55
N SER A 165 -4.44 -12.59 -22.11
CA SER A 165 -3.24 -12.16 -22.84
C SER A 165 -3.28 -10.71 -23.34
N GLY A 166 -3.98 -9.84 -22.61
CA GLY A 166 -4.18 -8.42 -22.94
C GLY A 166 -3.04 -7.50 -22.47
N LEU A 167 -3.39 -6.24 -22.22
CA LEU A 167 -2.44 -5.24 -21.74
C LEU A 167 -1.83 -5.61 -20.38
N TYR A 168 -2.68 -6.11 -19.46
CA TYR A 168 -2.22 -6.57 -18.15
C TYR A 168 -1.14 -7.65 -18.26
N ALA A 169 -1.39 -8.69 -19.07
CA ALA A 169 -0.43 -9.79 -19.23
C ALA A 169 0.92 -9.32 -19.79
N ARG A 170 0.89 -8.35 -20.72
CA ARG A 170 2.12 -7.73 -21.26
C ARG A 170 2.87 -6.93 -20.21
N LEU A 171 2.16 -6.08 -19.45
CA LEU A 171 2.76 -5.28 -18.36
C LEU A 171 3.33 -6.20 -17.27
N TYR A 172 2.61 -7.27 -16.95
CA TYR A 172 3.06 -8.27 -16.00
C TYR A 172 4.37 -8.93 -16.45
N ALA A 173 4.42 -9.40 -17.69
CA ALA A 173 5.61 -10.02 -18.26
C ALA A 173 6.83 -9.07 -18.28
N LEU A 174 6.61 -7.79 -18.62
CA LEU A 174 7.69 -6.81 -18.70
C LEU A 174 8.25 -6.36 -17.33
N ASN A 175 7.41 -6.31 -16.30
CA ASN A 175 7.80 -5.71 -15.02
C ASN A 175 8.17 -6.74 -13.95
N TYR A 176 7.67 -7.98 -14.07
CA TYR A 176 7.68 -8.92 -12.94
C TYR A 176 8.22 -10.31 -13.27
N ALA A 177 8.41 -10.61 -14.54
CA ALA A 177 8.91 -11.91 -14.90
C ALA A 177 10.44 -11.86 -15.01
N SER A 178 11.12 -12.59 -14.16
CA SER A 178 12.38 -13.22 -14.57
C SER A 178 12.02 -14.14 -15.74
N PHE A 179 12.85 -14.17 -16.79
CA PHE A 179 12.56 -14.97 -17.99
C PHE A 179 12.20 -16.44 -17.69
N ASP A 180 12.59 -16.93 -16.51
CA ASP A 180 12.33 -18.28 -16.03
C ASP A 180 10.93 -18.47 -15.40
N ASP A 181 10.24 -17.39 -15.03
CA ASP A 181 8.92 -17.44 -14.36
C ASP A 181 7.75 -17.20 -15.34
N ILE A 182 8.02 -16.86 -16.59
CA ILE A 182 6.99 -16.66 -17.60
C ILE A 182 6.66 -18.02 -18.24
N PRO A 183 5.41 -18.49 -18.17
CA PRO A 183 4.99 -19.63 -18.97
C PRO A 183 5.38 -19.43 -20.43
N GLY A 184 6.04 -20.43 -21.04
CA GLY A 184 6.62 -20.32 -22.38
C GLY A 184 5.61 -19.95 -23.48
N ASP A 185 4.33 -20.32 -23.30
CA ASP A 185 3.22 -19.94 -24.15
C ASP A 185 2.87 -18.43 -24.01
N LEU A 186 3.07 -17.85 -22.85
CA LEU A 186 2.86 -16.41 -22.63
C LEU A 186 3.99 -15.60 -23.24
N LEU A 187 5.24 -16.06 -23.13
CA LEU A 187 6.40 -15.46 -23.79
C LEU A 187 6.19 -15.35 -25.31
N GLN A 188 5.73 -16.42 -25.95
CA GLN A 188 5.43 -16.41 -27.39
C GLN A 188 4.33 -15.44 -27.78
N ARG A 189 3.29 -15.31 -26.95
CA ARG A 189 2.16 -14.38 -27.17
C ARG A 189 2.52 -12.92 -26.94
N VAL A 190 3.41 -12.65 -25.96
CA VAL A 190 3.83 -11.29 -25.57
C VAL A 190 4.94 -10.75 -26.46
N THR A 191 5.88 -11.59 -26.90
CA THR A 191 6.97 -11.19 -27.78
C THR A 191 6.56 -11.09 -29.25
N GLY A 192 5.34 -11.52 -29.58
CA GLY A 192 4.74 -11.39 -30.91
C GLY A 192 5.68 -11.85 -32.01
N ASP A 193 5.49 -13.05 -32.51
CA ASP A 193 5.98 -13.58 -33.78
C ASP A 193 6.79 -12.59 -34.65
N LYS A 194 8.08 -12.42 -34.34
CA LYS A 194 9.08 -11.91 -35.26
C LYS A 194 10.03 -13.01 -35.69
N ALA A 195 9.50 -14.19 -35.91
CA ALA A 195 10.20 -15.28 -36.55
C ALA A 195 9.41 -15.71 -37.80
N ARG A 196 9.29 -14.80 -38.75
CA ARG A 196 8.99 -15.11 -40.16
C ARG A 196 9.63 -14.02 -41.03
N THR A 197 10.83 -14.23 -41.42
CA THR A 197 11.39 -14.31 -42.79
C THR A 197 12.90 -14.47 -42.68
#